data_67c713c13a44925ee88a9a51e6f9ccdf
#
_entry.id   67c713c13a44925ee88a9a51e6f9ccdf
#
_cell.length_a   1.000
_cell.length_b   1.000
_cell.length_c   1.000
_cell.angle_alpha   90.00
_cell.angle_beta   90.00
_cell.angle_gamma   90.00
#
_symmetry.space_group_name_H-M   'P 1'
#
loop_
_entity.id
_entity.type
_entity.pdbx_description
1 polymer ?
#
loop_
_entity_poly.entity_id
_entity_poly.type
_entity_poly.pdbx_seq_one_letter_code
_entity_poly.pdbx_strand_id
1 'polypeptide(L)'
;MNLRTFIERPVLSAVISITIVVVGIIGLFSLPVEQYPDIAPPTIMVSTTYYGASAETLQKSVIAPLEEAINGVEDMTYMTSTATNSGTVSITVYFKQGTDPDMAAVNVQNRVSRATGQLPAEVTQVGVTTSKRQTSILQMFSLSSPDDSYDENFLSNYISINLKPEILRVSGVGDLMVMGGEYSMRVWMKPDVMAQYKLIPSDITTVLAEQNIESATGSFGENSNETYQYTMKYKGRLITPEEFGDIVIRSTDNGEVLKLKDIADIQLGQDSYAYHGGLDGHPGVSCMIFQTAGSNATEVNQNIDKLLEEARKDLPKGVELTQIMSSNDFLFASIHEVVKTLIEAIILVILVVYVFLQDFRSTLIPLVGVIVSLIGTFAFMAMVGFSINLLTLFALVLVIGTVVDDAIIVVEAVQARFDVGYRSSYMASIDAMKRSEEHT
;
A
#
# COMPACT_ATOMS: atom_id res chain seq x y z
N MET A 1 29.96 12.81 -35.07
CA MET A 1 31.26 12.86 -34.37
C MET A 1 32.13 11.79 -35.03
N ASN A 2 33.34 12.11 -35.51
CA ASN A 2 34.11 11.18 -36.34
C ASN A 2 34.78 10.14 -35.44
N LEU A 3 34.48 8.85 -35.58
CA LEU A 3 35.06 7.74 -34.79
C LEU A 3 36.59 7.80 -34.70
N ARG A 4 37.23 8.29 -35.77
CA ARG A 4 38.67 8.52 -35.82
C ARG A 4 39.22 9.40 -34.68
N THR A 5 38.46 10.39 -34.21
CA THR A 5 38.88 11.28 -33.13
C THR A 5 39.10 10.52 -31.78
N PHE A 6 38.33 9.45 -31.52
CA PHE A 6 38.52 8.64 -30.33
C PHE A 6 39.78 7.77 -30.40
N ILE A 7 40.15 7.29 -31.58
CA ILE A 7 41.37 6.53 -31.79
C ILE A 7 42.59 7.45 -31.70
N GLU A 8 42.52 8.65 -32.28
CA GLU A 8 43.61 9.63 -32.27
C GLU A 8 43.86 10.26 -30.89
N ARG A 9 42.84 10.27 -30.00
CA ARG A 9 42.93 10.87 -28.68
C ARG A 9 42.49 9.88 -27.57
N PRO A 10 43.33 8.85 -27.28
CA PRO A 10 42.99 7.79 -26.33
C PRO A 10 42.70 8.33 -24.90
N VAL A 11 43.38 9.42 -24.49
CA VAL A 11 43.12 10.08 -23.18
C VAL A 11 41.70 10.66 -23.13
N LEU A 12 41.26 11.25 -24.24
CA LEU A 12 39.85 11.79 -24.31
C LEU A 12 38.83 10.66 -24.13
N SER A 13 39.05 9.53 -24.86
CA SER A 13 38.14 8.36 -24.74
C SER A 13 38.12 7.80 -23.32
N ALA A 14 39.28 7.68 -22.67
CA ALA A 14 39.37 7.21 -21.29
C ALA A 14 38.69 8.16 -20.32
N VAL A 15 38.85 9.49 -20.45
CA VAL A 15 38.17 10.48 -19.60
C VAL A 15 36.68 10.41 -19.78
N ILE A 16 36.15 10.30 -21.00
CA ILE A 16 34.73 10.16 -21.26
C ILE A 16 34.17 8.89 -20.58
N SER A 17 34.85 7.74 -20.77
CA SER A 17 34.43 6.46 -20.18
C SER A 17 34.42 6.53 -18.65
N ILE A 18 35.46 7.11 -18.04
CA ILE A 18 35.53 7.29 -16.58
C ILE A 18 34.42 8.24 -16.10
N THR A 19 34.15 9.32 -16.84
CA THR A 19 33.07 10.26 -16.49
C THR A 19 31.70 9.55 -16.55
N ILE A 20 31.43 8.75 -17.58
CA ILE A 20 30.20 7.96 -17.69
C ILE A 20 30.06 7.01 -16.50
N VAL A 21 31.14 6.31 -16.12
CA VAL A 21 31.11 5.40 -14.96
C VAL A 21 30.87 6.16 -13.66
N VAL A 22 31.51 7.29 -13.42
CA VAL A 22 31.32 8.08 -12.20
C VAL A 22 29.88 8.61 -12.10
N VAL A 23 29.36 9.18 -13.18
CA VAL A 23 27.96 9.67 -13.22
C VAL A 23 26.97 8.52 -13.12
N GLY A 24 27.29 7.37 -13.74
CA GLY A 24 26.48 6.16 -13.64
C GLY A 24 26.41 5.58 -12.22
N ILE A 25 27.52 5.59 -11.49
CA ILE A 25 27.54 5.18 -10.08
C ILE A 25 26.71 6.15 -9.22
N ILE A 26 26.82 7.45 -9.42
CA ILE A 26 25.97 8.44 -8.73
C ILE A 26 24.49 8.17 -9.07
N GLY A 27 24.18 7.94 -10.34
CA GLY A 27 22.82 7.57 -10.77
C GLY A 27 22.31 6.31 -10.07
N LEU A 28 23.11 5.25 -10.01
CA LEU A 28 22.74 4.00 -9.35
C LEU A 28 22.30 4.19 -7.89
N PHE A 29 23.02 5.00 -7.12
CA PHE A 29 22.69 5.26 -5.72
C PHE A 29 21.55 6.28 -5.52
N SER A 30 21.21 7.05 -6.54
CA SER A 30 20.12 8.04 -6.47
C SER A 30 18.78 7.51 -6.99
N LEU A 31 18.78 6.42 -7.76
CA LEU A 31 17.57 5.85 -8.33
C LEU A 31 16.69 5.19 -7.27
N PRO A 32 15.37 5.43 -7.27
CA PRO A 32 14.44 4.68 -6.44
C PRO A 32 14.39 3.21 -6.89
N VAL A 33 14.23 2.33 -5.91
CA VAL A 33 14.10 0.88 -6.14
C VAL A 33 12.65 0.48 -5.88
N GLU A 34 11.99 -0.04 -6.91
CA GLU A 34 10.58 -0.39 -6.91
C GLU A 34 10.35 -1.76 -7.53
N GLN A 35 9.22 -2.39 -7.25
CA GLN A 35 8.89 -3.67 -7.89
C GLN A 35 8.54 -3.51 -9.37
N TYR A 36 7.71 -2.52 -9.67
CA TYR A 36 7.27 -2.16 -11.02
C TYR A 36 7.47 -0.65 -11.24
N PRO A 37 7.58 -0.20 -12.49
CA PRO A 37 7.58 1.23 -12.79
C PRO A 37 6.34 1.90 -12.19
N ASP A 38 6.45 3.16 -11.77
CA ASP A 38 5.32 3.97 -11.29
C ASP A 38 4.41 4.36 -12.48
N ILE A 39 3.74 3.34 -13.02
CA ILE A 39 2.74 3.46 -14.10
C ILE A 39 1.32 3.26 -13.58
N ALA A 40 1.18 2.91 -12.30
CA ALA A 40 -0.13 2.73 -11.69
C ALA A 40 -0.83 4.08 -11.53
N PRO A 41 -2.02 4.27 -12.12
CA PRO A 41 -2.75 5.51 -11.95
C PRO A 41 -3.13 5.68 -10.47
N PRO A 42 -3.14 6.91 -9.94
CA PRO A 42 -3.62 7.17 -8.60
C PRO A 42 -5.05 6.64 -8.42
N THR A 43 -5.31 6.04 -7.27
CA THR A 43 -6.64 5.53 -6.92
C THR A 43 -7.11 6.13 -5.61
N ILE A 44 -8.38 6.49 -5.56
CA ILE A 44 -9.06 6.96 -4.36
C ILE A 44 -10.15 5.95 -4.03
N MET A 45 -10.10 5.42 -2.81
CA MET A 45 -11.10 4.51 -2.31
C MET A 45 -12.10 5.25 -1.43
N VAL A 46 -13.39 5.04 -1.73
CA VAL A 46 -14.51 5.50 -0.92
C VAL A 46 -15.16 4.28 -0.30
N SER A 47 -15.28 4.24 1.02
CA SER A 47 -15.84 3.11 1.72
C SER A 47 -16.83 3.53 2.81
N THR A 48 -17.84 2.70 3.01
CA THR A 48 -18.83 2.83 4.09
C THR A 48 -19.44 1.47 4.40
N THR A 49 -20.14 1.42 5.53
CA THR A 49 -20.84 0.20 5.94
C THR A 49 -22.30 0.52 6.26
N TYR A 50 -23.21 -0.29 5.80
CA TYR A 50 -24.61 -0.28 6.15
C TYR A 50 -24.97 -1.64 6.77
N TYR A 51 -24.86 -1.75 8.06
CA TYR A 51 -25.09 -2.98 8.78
C TYR A 51 -26.49 -3.55 8.54
N GLY A 52 -26.56 -4.84 8.19
CA GLY A 52 -27.82 -5.55 7.94
C GLY A 52 -28.40 -5.34 6.55
N ALA A 53 -27.81 -4.53 5.69
CA ALA A 53 -28.26 -4.34 4.33
C ALA A 53 -27.71 -5.43 3.40
N SER A 54 -28.54 -5.91 2.46
CA SER A 54 -28.10 -6.78 1.38
C SER A 54 -27.31 -6.02 0.32
N ALA A 55 -26.49 -6.73 -0.46
CA ALA A 55 -25.73 -6.14 -1.56
C ALA A 55 -26.65 -5.41 -2.58
N GLU A 56 -27.87 -5.92 -2.84
CA GLU A 56 -28.84 -5.28 -3.72
C GLU A 56 -29.36 -3.95 -3.13
N THR A 57 -29.63 -3.91 -1.81
CA THR A 57 -30.02 -2.70 -1.13
C THR A 57 -28.90 -1.66 -1.17
N LEU A 58 -27.66 -2.08 -0.90
CA LEU A 58 -26.49 -1.22 -0.98
C LEU A 58 -26.28 -0.62 -2.36
N GLN A 59 -26.45 -1.42 -3.40
CA GLN A 59 -26.32 -0.95 -4.78
C GLN A 59 -27.31 0.18 -5.09
N LYS A 60 -28.57 0.06 -4.64
CA LYS A 60 -29.62 1.03 -4.95
C LYS A 60 -29.56 2.28 -4.06
N SER A 61 -29.32 2.08 -2.74
CA SER A 61 -29.45 3.17 -1.75
C SER A 61 -28.14 3.87 -1.40
N VAL A 62 -26.98 3.25 -1.68
CA VAL A 62 -25.68 3.81 -1.29
C VAL A 62 -24.78 4.01 -2.51
N ILE A 63 -24.56 2.95 -3.31
CA ILE A 63 -23.64 3.02 -4.45
C ILE A 63 -24.17 3.99 -5.51
N ALA A 64 -25.41 3.85 -5.95
CA ALA A 64 -25.95 4.67 -7.04
C ALA A 64 -25.87 6.20 -6.76
N PRO A 65 -26.28 6.72 -5.58
CA PRO A 65 -26.11 8.14 -5.26
C PRO A 65 -24.65 8.59 -5.17
N LEU A 66 -23.76 7.73 -4.63
CA LEU A 66 -22.33 8.04 -4.55
C LEU A 66 -21.67 8.06 -5.93
N GLU A 67 -21.95 7.05 -6.78
CA GLU A 67 -21.42 7.00 -8.14
C GLU A 67 -21.89 8.21 -8.97
N GLU A 68 -23.16 8.57 -8.88
CA GLU A 68 -23.72 9.75 -9.57
C GLU A 68 -22.99 11.04 -9.12
N ALA A 69 -22.75 11.19 -7.85
CA ALA A 69 -22.06 12.38 -7.31
C ALA A 69 -20.57 12.41 -7.68
N ILE A 70 -19.88 11.26 -7.63
CA ILE A 70 -18.45 11.14 -7.93
C ILE A 70 -18.21 11.26 -9.44
N ASN A 71 -19.14 10.81 -10.26
CA ASN A 71 -19.01 10.85 -11.71
C ASN A 71 -18.67 12.28 -12.20
N GLY A 72 -17.66 12.37 -13.06
CA GLY A 72 -17.18 13.64 -13.59
C GLY A 72 -16.26 14.42 -12.63
N VAL A 73 -15.63 13.78 -11.67
CA VAL A 73 -14.47 14.35 -10.96
C VAL A 73 -13.34 14.56 -11.96
N GLU A 74 -12.61 15.67 -11.82
CA GLU A 74 -11.50 16.04 -12.69
C GLU A 74 -10.47 14.92 -12.78
N ASP A 75 -9.98 14.66 -13.99
CA ASP A 75 -9.01 13.60 -14.33
C ASP A 75 -9.41 12.17 -13.99
N MET A 76 -10.66 11.91 -13.57
CA MET A 76 -11.19 10.58 -13.41
C MET A 76 -11.24 9.86 -14.76
N THR A 77 -10.86 8.59 -14.79
CA THR A 77 -10.96 7.72 -15.97
C THR A 77 -12.18 6.82 -15.88
N TYR A 78 -12.28 6.08 -14.79
CA TYR A 78 -13.42 5.21 -14.48
C TYR A 78 -13.50 4.93 -12.99
N MET A 79 -14.57 4.28 -12.55
CA MET A 79 -14.71 3.79 -11.18
C MET A 79 -15.27 2.37 -11.17
N THR A 80 -14.98 1.65 -10.11
CA THR A 80 -15.53 0.31 -9.85
C THR A 80 -16.13 0.29 -8.46
N SER A 81 -17.28 -0.35 -8.31
CA SER A 81 -17.99 -0.45 -7.04
C SER A 81 -18.24 -1.88 -6.65
N THR A 82 -18.09 -2.18 -5.39
CA THR A 82 -18.36 -3.50 -4.81
C THR A 82 -19.27 -3.35 -3.60
N ALA A 83 -20.31 -4.19 -3.55
CA ALA A 83 -21.20 -4.33 -2.41
C ALA A 83 -21.16 -5.78 -1.91
N THR A 84 -21.15 -5.96 -0.60
CA THR A 84 -21.19 -7.29 0.02
C THR A 84 -22.47 -7.49 0.83
N ASN A 85 -22.89 -8.74 1.02
CA ASN A 85 -24.02 -9.05 1.91
C ASN A 85 -23.70 -8.86 3.41
N SER A 86 -22.44 -8.57 3.75
CA SER A 86 -22.06 -8.13 5.09
C SER A 86 -22.32 -6.64 5.34
N GLY A 87 -22.87 -5.94 4.35
CA GLY A 87 -23.20 -4.51 4.50
C GLY A 87 -22.06 -3.56 4.07
N THR A 88 -20.95 -4.03 3.55
CA THR A 88 -19.80 -3.19 3.18
C THR A 88 -19.91 -2.71 1.73
N VAL A 89 -19.63 -1.44 1.52
CA VAL A 89 -19.50 -0.78 0.20
C VAL A 89 -18.08 -0.27 0.03
N SER A 90 -17.53 -0.50 -1.16
CA SER A 90 -16.24 0.02 -1.59
C SER A 90 -16.35 0.52 -3.03
N ILE A 91 -16.01 1.79 -3.26
CA ILE A 91 -15.93 2.41 -4.59
C ILE A 91 -14.50 2.83 -4.82
N THR A 92 -13.86 2.28 -5.85
CA THR A 92 -12.50 2.66 -6.24
C THR A 92 -12.57 3.57 -7.46
N VAL A 93 -12.08 4.79 -7.33
CA VAL A 93 -12.03 5.80 -8.40
C VAL A 93 -10.62 5.83 -8.95
N TYR A 94 -10.47 5.65 -10.27
CA TYR A 94 -9.21 5.62 -10.99
C TYR A 94 -8.99 6.93 -11.73
N PHE A 95 -7.78 7.47 -11.65
CA PHE A 95 -7.39 8.75 -12.24
C PHE A 95 -6.41 8.56 -13.38
N LYS A 96 -6.16 9.61 -14.15
CA LYS A 96 -5.09 9.63 -15.15
C LYS A 96 -3.72 9.56 -14.46
N GLN A 97 -2.74 8.99 -15.14
CA GLN A 97 -1.36 9.02 -14.67
C GLN A 97 -0.87 10.48 -14.51
N GLY A 98 -0.16 10.77 -13.44
CA GLY A 98 0.33 12.12 -13.13
C GLY A 98 -0.66 13.02 -12.40
N THR A 99 -1.89 12.55 -12.12
CA THR A 99 -2.84 13.28 -11.26
C THR A 99 -2.30 13.31 -9.82
N ASP A 100 -2.38 14.48 -9.18
CA ASP A 100 -2.02 14.64 -7.76
C ASP A 100 -3.02 13.86 -6.88
N PRO A 101 -2.55 12.85 -6.10
CA PRO A 101 -3.44 12.04 -5.26
C PRO A 101 -4.13 12.84 -4.15
N ASP A 102 -3.49 13.91 -3.64
CA ASP A 102 -4.07 14.74 -2.58
C ASP A 102 -5.24 15.56 -3.10
N MET A 103 -5.05 16.19 -4.26
CA MET A 103 -6.14 16.94 -4.90
C MET A 103 -7.26 16.02 -5.36
N ALA A 104 -6.95 14.84 -5.89
CA ALA A 104 -7.94 13.84 -6.27
C ALA A 104 -8.79 13.42 -5.06
N ALA A 105 -8.16 13.14 -3.91
CA ALA A 105 -8.87 12.79 -2.68
C ALA A 105 -9.79 13.92 -2.21
N VAL A 106 -9.33 15.17 -2.22
CA VAL A 106 -10.14 16.34 -1.85
C VAL A 106 -11.34 16.49 -2.80
N ASN A 107 -11.13 16.34 -4.10
CA ASN A 107 -12.19 16.45 -5.10
C ASN A 107 -13.25 15.34 -4.93
N VAL A 108 -12.82 14.09 -4.71
CA VAL A 108 -13.73 12.97 -4.42
C VAL A 108 -14.49 13.22 -3.12
N GLN A 109 -13.81 13.62 -2.03
CA GLN A 109 -14.44 13.90 -0.75
C GLN A 109 -15.49 15.02 -0.84
N ASN A 110 -15.21 16.07 -1.60
CA ASN A 110 -16.18 17.13 -1.84
C ASN A 110 -17.44 16.64 -2.55
N ARG A 111 -17.29 15.71 -3.50
CA ARG A 111 -18.42 15.08 -4.20
C ARG A 111 -19.21 14.15 -3.30
N VAL A 112 -18.52 13.29 -2.52
CA VAL A 112 -19.11 12.41 -1.52
C VAL A 112 -19.92 13.21 -0.50
N SER A 113 -19.38 14.33 0.00
CA SER A 113 -20.07 15.19 0.96
C SER A 113 -21.40 15.76 0.44
N ARG A 114 -21.50 16.01 -0.88
CA ARG A 114 -22.76 16.47 -1.50
C ARG A 114 -23.81 15.36 -1.54
N ALA A 115 -23.39 14.10 -1.70
CA ALA A 115 -24.28 12.95 -1.74
C ALA A 115 -24.78 12.51 -0.35
N THR A 116 -24.11 12.93 0.74
CA THR A 116 -24.41 12.48 2.11
C THR A 116 -25.88 12.65 2.50
N GLY A 117 -26.52 13.75 2.07
CA GLY A 117 -27.93 14.01 2.33
C GLY A 117 -28.92 13.08 1.60
N GLN A 118 -28.44 12.28 0.64
CA GLN A 118 -29.26 11.32 -0.13
C GLN A 118 -29.07 9.88 0.39
N LEU A 119 -28.11 9.68 1.32
CA LEU A 119 -27.81 8.37 1.88
C LEU A 119 -28.74 8.02 3.04
N PRO A 120 -28.97 6.73 3.32
CA PRO A 120 -29.67 6.29 4.52
C PRO A 120 -29.05 6.87 5.80
N ALA A 121 -29.88 7.09 6.80
CA ALA A 121 -29.44 7.67 8.08
C ALA A 121 -28.35 6.83 8.77
N GLU A 122 -28.47 5.51 8.68
CA GLU A 122 -27.52 4.56 9.25
C GLU A 122 -26.14 4.68 8.59
N VAL A 123 -26.08 4.85 7.27
CA VAL A 123 -24.85 5.09 6.52
C VAL A 123 -24.24 6.43 6.89
N THR A 124 -25.07 7.45 7.05
CA THR A 124 -24.62 8.79 7.45
C THR A 124 -24.06 8.81 8.87
N GLN A 125 -24.61 8.01 9.79
CA GLN A 125 -24.10 7.87 11.16
C GLN A 125 -22.74 7.15 11.21
N VAL A 126 -22.54 6.10 10.42
CA VAL A 126 -21.25 5.41 10.28
C VAL A 126 -20.23 6.32 9.58
N GLY A 127 -20.69 7.09 8.61
CA GLY A 127 -19.88 7.96 7.77
C GLY A 127 -19.39 7.28 6.50
N VAL A 128 -18.99 8.12 5.53
CA VAL A 128 -18.34 7.68 4.30
C VAL A 128 -16.89 8.16 4.33
N THR A 129 -15.97 7.23 4.28
CA THR A 129 -14.54 7.51 4.35
C THR A 129 -13.92 7.53 2.96
N THR A 130 -12.95 8.43 2.75
CA THR A 130 -12.19 8.54 1.52
C THR A 130 -10.71 8.36 1.84
N SER A 131 -10.04 7.40 1.22
CA SER A 131 -8.64 7.11 1.45
C SER A 131 -7.85 7.09 0.14
N LYS A 132 -6.59 7.56 0.22
CA LYS A 132 -5.62 7.49 -0.88
C LYS A 132 -4.86 6.18 -0.75
N ARG A 133 -5.27 5.14 -1.42
CA ARG A 133 -4.53 3.89 -1.37
C ARG A 133 -4.42 3.26 -2.75
N GLN A 134 -3.29 2.63 -3.00
CA GLN A 134 -3.16 1.71 -4.13
C GLN A 134 -3.88 0.40 -3.82
N THR A 135 -4.23 -0.34 -4.85
CA THR A 135 -4.89 -1.66 -4.70
C THR A 135 -3.93 -2.76 -4.29
N SER A 136 -2.61 -2.57 -4.48
CA SER A 136 -1.57 -3.53 -4.10
C SER A 136 -1.26 -3.45 -2.61
N ILE A 137 -1.15 -4.61 -1.97
CA ILE A 137 -0.74 -4.72 -0.58
C ILE A 137 0.78 -4.48 -0.50
N LEU A 138 1.18 -3.55 0.36
CA LEU A 138 2.58 -3.24 0.60
C LEU A 138 3.21 -4.24 1.57
N GLN A 139 2.51 -4.49 2.68
CA GLN A 139 2.95 -5.38 3.75
C GLN A 139 1.76 -5.99 4.47
N MET A 140 1.92 -7.20 4.96
CA MET A 140 0.94 -7.90 5.77
C MET A 140 1.59 -8.45 7.03
N PHE A 141 1.00 -8.17 8.19
CA PHE A 141 1.40 -8.72 9.46
C PHE A 141 0.20 -9.26 10.24
N SER A 142 0.44 -10.14 11.20
CA SER A 142 -0.57 -10.65 12.11
C SER A 142 -0.15 -10.43 13.55
N LEU A 143 -1.10 -10.06 14.37
CA LEU A 143 -0.99 -10.09 15.81
C LEU A 143 -1.69 -11.34 16.30
N SER A 144 -1.01 -12.21 17.06
CA SER A 144 -1.55 -13.50 17.51
C SER A 144 -1.28 -13.74 19.00
N SER A 145 -2.04 -14.64 19.59
CA SER A 145 -1.85 -15.10 20.98
C SER A 145 -1.55 -16.59 20.98
N PRO A 146 -0.26 -16.99 20.89
CA PRO A 146 0.14 -18.41 20.81
C PRO A 146 -0.20 -19.23 22.06
N ASP A 147 -0.41 -18.59 23.19
CA ASP A 147 -0.81 -19.22 24.47
C ASP A 147 -2.30 -19.13 24.74
N ASP A 148 -3.10 -18.65 23.76
CA ASP A 148 -4.55 -18.45 23.85
C ASP A 148 -5.00 -17.56 25.04
N SER A 149 -4.10 -16.72 25.55
CA SER A 149 -4.41 -15.80 26.64
C SER A 149 -5.32 -14.64 26.24
N TYR A 150 -5.34 -14.33 24.95
CA TYR A 150 -6.17 -13.25 24.38
C TYR A 150 -6.97 -13.76 23.19
N ASP A 151 -8.20 -13.27 23.08
CA ASP A 151 -9.10 -13.54 21.95
C ASP A 151 -8.89 -12.56 20.79
N GLU A 152 -9.53 -12.83 19.66
CA GLU A 152 -9.48 -11.96 18.47
C GLU A 152 -9.99 -10.54 18.75
N ASN A 153 -10.98 -10.40 19.64
CA ASN A 153 -11.55 -9.09 19.95
C ASN A 153 -10.51 -8.19 20.60
N PHE A 154 -9.78 -8.75 21.59
CA PHE A 154 -8.69 -8.03 22.26
C PHE A 154 -7.60 -7.64 21.26
N LEU A 155 -7.15 -8.59 20.43
CA LEU A 155 -6.09 -8.35 19.45
C LEU A 155 -6.47 -7.28 18.44
N SER A 156 -7.68 -7.34 17.90
CA SER A 156 -8.20 -6.35 16.95
C SER A 156 -8.30 -4.96 17.57
N ASN A 157 -8.82 -4.88 18.79
CA ASN A 157 -8.92 -3.62 19.52
C ASN A 157 -7.53 -3.05 19.87
N TYR A 158 -6.58 -3.91 20.27
CA TYR A 158 -5.21 -3.49 20.53
C TYR A 158 -4.56 -2.88 19.28
N ILE A 159 -4.73 -3.51 18.12
CA ILE A 159 -4.25 -2.99 16.84
C ILE A 159 -4.88 -1.63 16.55
N SER A 160 -6.20 -1.52 16.65
CA SER A 160 -6.94 -0.31 16.31
C SER A 160 -6.57 0.90 17.18
N ILE A 161 -6.27 0.66 18.46
CA ILE A 161 -5.93 1.74 19.40
C ILE A 161 -4.45 2.08 19.37
N ASN A 162 -3.55 1.07 19.35
CA ASN A 162 -2.12 1.29 19.55
C ASN A 162 -1.33 1.32 18.24
N LEU A 163 -1.55 0.36 17.33
CA LEU A 163 -0.72 0.21 16.12
C LEU A 163 -1.23 1.03 14.94
N LYS A 164 -2.54 1.02 14.68
CA LYS A 164 -3.13 1.68 13.51
C LYS A 164 -2.83 3.18 13.45
N PRO A 165 -2.95 3.96 14.53
CA PRO A 165 -2.64 5.39 14.47
C PRO A 165 -1.17 5.68 14.18
N GLU A 166 -0.26 4.83 14.64
CA GLU A 166 1.18 4.98 14.42
C GLU A 166 1.56 4.60 12.99
N ILE A 167 1.05 3.48 12.48
CA ILE A 167 1.28 3.03 11.11
C ILE A 167 0.76 4.07 10.10
N LEU A 168 -0.44 4.64 10.32
CA LEU A 168 -1.01 5.65 9.44
C LEU A 168 -0.24 7.00 9.45
N ARG A 169 0.63 7.24 10.43
CA ARG A 169 1.54 8.41 10.44
C ARG A 169 2.79 8.21 9.60
N VAL A 170 3.12 6.99 9.23
CA VAL A 170 4.28 6.72 8.37
C VAL A 170 4.03 7.34 7.00
N SER A 171 4.94 8.20 6.57
CA SER A 171 4.83 8.85 5.26
C SER A 171 4.80 7.80 4.15
N GLY A 172 3.85 7.92 3.22
CA GLY A 172 3.65 6.98 2.12
C GLY A 172 2.68 5.83 2.43
N VAL A 173 2.23 5.67 3.66
CA VAL A 173 1.11 4.76 3.99
C VAL A 173 -0.20 5.43 3.59
N GLY A 174 -1.00 4.75 2.80
CA GLY A 174 -2.31 5.20 2.33
C GLY A 174 -3.46 4.72 3.19
N ASP A 175 -3.39 3.47 3.67
CA ASP A 175 -4.44 2.86 4.50
C ASP A 175 -3.91 1.64 5.25
N LEU A 176 -4.58 1.29 6.35
CA LEU A 176 -4.40 0.05 7.09
C LEU A 176 -5.75 -0.66 7.26
N MET A 177 -5.90 -1.81 6.65
CA MET A 177 -7.05 -2.68 6.82
C MET A 177 -6.78 -3.72 7.91
N VAL A 178 -7.58 -3.71 8.96
CA VAL A 178 -7.56 -4.70 10.03
C VAL A 178 -8.62 -5.77 9.71
N MET A 179 -8.22 -7.03 9.63
CA MET A 179 -9.12 -8.16 9.38
C MET A 179 -9.66 -8.71 10.69
N GLY A 180 -10.45 -7.89 11.37
CA GLY A 180 -11.09 -8.18 12.65
C GLY A 180 -12.12 -7.13 12.97
N GLY A 181 -13.03 -7.41 13.91
CA GLY A 181 -14.02 -6.45 14.39
C GLY A 181 -13.50 -5.64 15.56
N GLU A 182 -14.00 -4.42 15.70
CA GLU A 182 -13.78 -3.60 16.89
C GLU A 182 -14.78 -3.99 17.98
N TYR A 183 -14.48 -3.68 19.25
CA TYR A 183 -15.42 -3.93 20.32
C TYR A 183 -16.74 -3.18 20.10
N SER A 184 -17.83 -3.92 20.22
CA SER A 184 -19.19 -3.38 20.11
C SER A 184 -20.12 -4.06 21.09
N MET A 185 -21.08 -3.30 21.63
CA MET A 185 -22.15 -3.88 22.44
C MET A 185 -23.16 -4.56 21.52
N ARG A 186 -23.27 -5.88 21.63
CA ARG A 186 -24.20 -6.71 20.85
C ARG A 186 -25.47 -6.95 21.61
N VAL A 187 -26.58 -6.59 20.99
CA VAL A 187 -27.94 -6.77 21.53
C VAL A 187 -28.65 -7.81 20.67
N TRP A 188 -28.70 -9.03 21.15
CA TRP A 188 -29.36 -10.14 20.46
C TRP A 188 -30.82 -10.19 20.88
N MET A 189 -31.68 -9.58 20.08
CA MET A 189 -33.11 -9.47 20.35
C MET A 189 -33.79 -10.84 20.23
N LYS A 190 -34.76 -11.12 21.16
CA LYS A 190 -35.57 -12.33 21.17
C LYS A 190 -36.93 -12.04 20.50
N PRO A 191 -37.13 -12.41 19.23
CA PRO A 191 -38.33 -12.04 18.47
C PRO A 191 -39.63 -12.52 19.11
N ASP A 192 -39.61 -13.73 19.70
CA ASP A 192 -40.79 -14.33 20.31
C ASP A 192 -41.26 -13.51 21.57
N VAL A 193 -40.27 -13.04 22.36
CA VAL A 193 -40.57 -12.20 23.54
C VAL A 193 -41.01 -10.80 23.09
N MET A 194 -40.32 -10.23 22.08
CA MET A 194 -40.71 -8.93 21.53
C MET A 194 -42.15 -8.95 21.00
N ALA A 195 -42.56 -10.03 20.31
CA ALA A 195 -43.91 -10.19 19.79
C ALA A 195 -44.97 -10.19 20.93
N GLN A 196 -44.67 -10.81 22.09
CA GLN A 196 -45.55 -10.80 23.25
C GLN A 196 -45.80 -9.39 23.77
N TYR A 197 -44.78 -8.54 23.75
CA TYR A 197 -44.86 -7.13 24.18
C TYR A 197 -45.24 -6.18 23.02
N LYS A 198 -45.51 -6.70 21.80
CA LYS A 198 -45.83 -5.93 20.60
C LYS A 198 -44.74 -4.87 20.28
N LEU A 199 -43.50 -5.26 20.40
CA LEU A 199 -42.33 -4.42 20.10
C LEU A 199 -41.77 -4.79 18.70
N ILE A 200 -41.26 -3.79 18.01
CA ILE A 200 -40.51 -3.93 16.76
C ILE A 200 -39.08 -3.45 16.96
N PRO A 201 -38.14 -3.88 16.15
CA PRO A 201 -36.71 -3.49 16.30
C PRO A 201 -36.50 -1.97 16.38
N SER A 202 -37.26 -1.19 15.62
CA SER A 202 -37.15 0.27 15.65
C SER A 202 -37.49 0.91 16.99
N ASP A 203 -38.36 0.28 17.78
CA ASP A 203 -38.69 0.78 19.14
C ASP A 203 -37.45 0.68 20.02
N ILE A 204 -36.69 -0.43 19.89
CA ILE A 204 -35.48 -0.66 20.66
C ILE A 204 -34.37 0.30 20.24
N THR A 205 -34.18 0.49 18.94
CA THR A 205 -33.14 1.43 18.45
C THR A 205 -33.41 2.85 18.84
N THR A 206 -34.69 3.27 18.87
CA THR A 206 -35.09 4.60 19.35
C THR A 206 -34.76 4.77 20.81
N VAL A 207 -35.14 3.82 21.66
CA VAL A 207 -34.87 3.88 23.10
C VAL A 207 -33.37 3.85 23.40
N LEU A 208 -32.59 3.05 22.66
CA LEU A 208 -31.13 3.03 22.76
C LEU A 208 -30.55 4.40 22.44
N ALA A 209 -31.01 5.03 21.35
CA ALA A 209 -30.53 6.35 20.93
C ALA A 209 -30.88 7.44 21.98
N GLU A 210 -32.01 7.32 22.64
CA GLU A 210 -32.46 8.27 23.69
C GLU A 210 -31.73 8.10 25.02
N GLN A 211 -31.42 6.87 25.44
CA GLN A 211 -30.85 6.58 26.76
C GLN A 211 -29.31 6.39 26.74
N ASN A 212 -28.73 6.10 25.59
CA ASN A 212 -27.26 5.94 25.42
C ASN A 212 -26.67 7.16 24.70
N ILE A 213 -26.91 8.35 25.25
CA ILE A 213 -26.44 9.62 24.66
C ILE A 213 -25.53 10.36 25.62
N GLU A 214 -24.55 11.06 25.10
CA GLU A 214 -23.75 12.01 25.84
C GLU A 214 -24.16 13.41 25.46
N SER A 215 -24.63 14.19 26.45
CA SER A 215 -25.03 15.57 26.19
C SER A 215 -24.52 16.51 27.30
N ALA A 216 -24.35 17.78 26.93
CA ALA A 216 -23.97 18.81 27.86
C ALA A 216 -25.18 19.17 28.71
N THR A 217 -25.11 18.92 30.02
CA THR A 217 -26.20 19.15 30.96
C THR A 217 -26.24 20.56 31.55
N GLY A 218 -25.19 21.39 31.21
CA GLY A 218 -25.08 22.75 31.74
C GLY A 218 -24.63 22.80 33.21
N SER A 219 -24.83 23.97 33.84
CA SER A 219 -24.44 24.20 35.21
C SER A 219 -25.51 25.01 35.94
N PHE A 220 -25.66 24.77 37.26
CA PHE A 220 -26.46 25.59 38.11
C PHE A 220 -25.65 26.76 38.65
N GLY A 221 -26.28 27.94 38.80
CA GLY A 221 -25.65 29.13 39.37
C GLY A 221 -24.90 30.00 38.38
N GLU A 222 -24.92 29.69 37.07
CA GLU A 222 -24.17 30.40 36.05
C GLU A 222 -24.57 31.88 35.89
N ASN A 223 -25.80 32.22 36.19
CA ASN A 223 -26.31 33.61 36.16
C ASN A 223 -27.11 33.93 37.41
N SER A 224 -26.55 33.60 38.59
CA SER A 224 -27.20 33.85 39.91
C SER A 224 -26.26 34.69 40.80
N ASN A 225 -26.82 35.24 41.89
CA ASN A 225 -26.02 35.93 42.90
C ASN A 225 -25.33 34.97 43.89
N GLU A 226 -25.35 33.67 43.60
CA GLU A 226 -24.71 32.65 44.41
C GLU A 226 -23.20 32.59 44.15
N THR A 227 -22.43 32.29 45.21
CA THR A 227 -20.97 32.28 45.17
C THR A 227 -20.42 31.05 44.43
N TYR A 228 -21.22 29.99 44.24
CA TYR A 228 -20.80 28.71 43.69
C TYR A 228 -21.62 28.33 42.46
N GLN A 229 -20.89 27.86 41.45
CA GLN A 229 -21.44 27.22 40.23
C GLN A 229 -21.28 25.71 40.35
N TYR A 230 -22.32 24.94 40.08
CA TYR A 230 -22.32 23.49 40.11
C TYR A 230 -22.54 22.95 38.71
N THR A 231 -21.50 22.31 38.11
CA THR A 231 -21.63 21.60 36.85
C THR A 231 -22.42 20.31 37.05
N MET A 232 -23.52 20.16 36.32
CA MET A 232 -24.27 18.91 36.32
C MET A 232 -23.50 17.85 35.55
N LYS A 233 -23.37 16.67 36.15
CA LYS A 233 -22.81 15.47 35.46
C LYS A 233 -23.89 14.40 35.50
N TYR A 234 -24.09 13.76 34.37
CA TYR A 234 -24.86 12.54 34.29
C TYR A 234 -23.97 11.42 33.76
N LYS A 235 -24.47 10.19 33.77
CA LYS A 235 -23.66 8.99 33.50
C LYS A 235 -23.07 8.93 32.09
N GLY A 236 -23.70 9.60 31.13
CA GLY A 236 -23.27 9.58 29.74
C GLY A 236 -23.54 8.25 29.03
N ARG A 237 -22.64 7.88 28.13
CA ARG A 237 -22.73 6.60 27.40
C ARG A 237 -22.54 5.41 28.34
N LEU A 238 -23.32 4.37 28.09
CA LEU A 238 -23.24 3.11 28.82
C LEU A 238 -22.07 2.29 28.31
N ILE A 239 -21.40 1.54 29.19
CA ILE A 239 -20.15 0.86 28.92
C ILE A 239 -20.28 -0.66 29.09
N THR A 240 -21.08 -1.12 30.07
CA THR A 240 -21.16 -2.53 30.42
C THR A 240 -22.44 -3.21 29.90
N PRO A 241 -22.44 -4.53 29.65
CA PRO A 241 -23.65 -5.25 29.28
C PRO A 241 -24.80 -5.10 30.31
N GLU A 242 -24.46 -5.01 31.62
CA GLU A 242 -25.40 -4.84 32.70
C GLU A 242 -26.11 -3.47 32.62
N GLU A 243 -25.35 -2.40 32.34
CA GLU A 243 -25.89 -1.07 32.16
C GLU A 243 -26.83 -0.98 30.97
N PHE A 244 -26.45 -1.62 29.83
CA PHE A 244 -27.36 -1.73 28.69
C PHE A 244 -28.59 -2.56 29.02
N GLY A 245 -28.42 -3.65 29.80
CA GLY A 245 -29.52 -4.49 30.23
C GLY A 245 -30.57 -3.77 31.07
N ASP A 246 -30.15 -2.75 31.80
CA ASP A 246 -31.03 -1.95 32.68
C ASP A 246 -31.75 -0.80 31.97
N ILE A 247 -31.52 -0.62 30.64
CA ILE A 247 -32.28 0.35 29.82
C ILE A 247 -33.76 0.00 29.89
N VAL A 248 -34.58 1.02 30.18
CA VAL A 248 -36.03 0.88 30.27
C VAL A 248 -36.67 1.03 28.91
N ILE A 249 -37.24 -0.06 28.38
CA ILE A 249 -37.93 -0.06 27.09
C ILE A 249 -39.35 0.47 27.21
N ARG A 250 -40.07 0.04 28.25
CA ARG A 250 -41.45 0.47 28.50
C ARG A 250 -41.74 0.43 29.98
N SER A 251 -42.51 1.43 30.45
CA SER A 251 -43.09 1.42 31.76
C SER A 251 -44.62 1.36 31.63
N THR A 252 -45.28 0.54 32.42
CA THR A 252 -46.74 0.44 32.47
C THR A 252 -47.29 1.31 33.56
N ASP A 253 -48.54 1.71 33.44
CA ASP A 253 -49.23 2.53 34.46
C ASP A 253 -49.30 1.84 35.84
N ASN A 254 -49.15 0.53 35.89
CA ASN A 254 -49.12 -0.29 37.10
C ASN A 254 -47.74 -0.33 37.80
N GLY A 255 -46.74 0.39 37.25
CA GLY A 255 -45.38 0.40 37.80
C GLY A 255 -44.49 -0.77 37.37
N GLU A 256 -44.94 -1.65 36.47
CA GLU A 256 -44.09 -2.68 35.87
C GLU A 256 -43.17 -2.04 34.83
N VAL A 257 -41.91 -2.38 34.89
CA VAL A 257 -40.85 -1.85 34.01
C VAL A 257 -40.27 -2.98 33.16
N LEU A 258 -40.39 -2.88 31.83
CA LEU A 258 -39.78 -3.77 30.92
C LEU A 258 -38.40 -3.24 30.56
N LYS A 259 -37.36 -4.02 30.85
CA LYS A 259 -35.97 -3.69 30.60
C LYS A 259 -35.41 -4.40 29.34
N LEU A 260 -34.34 -3.89 28.76
CA LEU A 260 -33.70 -4.48 27.58
C LEU A 260 -33.26 -5.93 27.81
N LYS A 261 -32.74 -6.26 29.00
CA LYS A 261 -32.37 -7.63 29.38
C LYS A 261 -33.50 -8.65 29.36
N ASP A 262 -34.74 -8.18 29.47
CA ASP A 262 -35.91 -9.07 29.46
C ASP A 262 -36.26 -9.56 28.05
N ILE A 263 -35.88 -8.76 27.03
CA ILE A 263 -36.18 -9.02 25.60
C ILE A 263 -34.99 -9.30 24.75
N ALA A 264 -33.76 -9.21 25.26
CA ALA A 264 -32.53 -9.39 24.53
C ALA A 264 -31.44 -9.99 25.40
N ASP A 265 -30.50 -10.69 24.78
CA ASP A 265 -29.22 -11.05 25.37
C ASP A 265 -28.17 -10.01 24.97
N ILE A 266 -27.43 -9.50 25.96
CA ILE A 266 -26.50 -8.39 25.77
C ILE A 266 -25.11 -8.87 26.14
N GLN A 267 -24.17 -8.64 25.23
CA GLN A 267 -22.78 -9.04 25.43
C GLN A 267 -21.82 -8.06 24.71
N LEU A 268 -20.62 -7.95 25.24
CA LEU A 268 -19.53 -7.27 24.53
C LEU A 268 -18.99 -8.25 23.47
N GLY A 269 -19.00 -7.84 22.21
CA GLY A 269 -18.57 -8.65 21.08
C GLY A 269 -17.90 -7.78 20.02
N GLN A 270 -17.95 -8.20 18.77
CA GLN A 270 -17.42 -7.46 17.63
C GLN A 270 -18.53 -6.68 16.91
N ASP A 271 -18.17 -5.56 16.31
CA ASP A 271 -19.06 -4.79 15.42
C ASP A 271 -19.38 -5.57 14.15
N SER A 272 -18.45 -6.43 13.68
CA SER A 272 -18.61 -7.29 12.51
C SER A 272 -18.03 -8.69 12.76
N TYR A 273 -18.73 -9.70 12.33
CA TYR A 273 -18.28 -11.12 12.31
C TYR A 273 -17.96 -11.57 10.87
N ALA A 274 -17.66 -10.64 9.98
CA ALA A 274 -17.35 -10.95 8.58
C ALA A 274 -15.99 -11.63 8.39
N TYR A 275 -15.07 -11.42 9.32
CA TYR A 275 -13.75 -12.01 9.33
C TYR A 275 -13.52 -12.79 10.61
N HIS A 276 -12.86 -13.92 10.46
CA HIS A 276 -12.34 -14.73 11.56
C HIS A 276 -10.91 -15.09 11.20
N GLY A 277 -9.97 -14.76 12.05
CA GLY A 277 -8.54 -14.91 11.78
C GLY A 277 -7.85 -15.80 12.80
N GLY A 278 -6.83 -16.49 12.34
CA GLY A 278 -5.93 -17.27 13.18
C GLY A 278 -4.55 -17.37 12.53
N LEU A 279 -3.55 -17.59 13.36
CA LEU A 279 -2.19 -17.88 12.95
C LEU A 279 -1.73 -19.16 13.65
N ASP A 280 -1.33 -20.18 12.87
CA ASP A 280 -0.85 -21.47 13.37
C ASP A 280 -1.83 -22.18 14.32
N GLY A 281 -3.14 -21.95 14.15
CA GLY A 281 -4.19 -22.58 14.95
C GLY A 281 -4.58 -21.81 16.22
N HIS A 282 -3.95 -20.68 16.49
CA HIS A 282 -4.24 -19.79 17.63
C HIS A 282 -4.99 -18.52 17.19
N PRO A 283 -5.69 -17.84 18.10
CA PRO A 283 -6.36 -16.57 17.79
C PRO A 283 -5.38 -15.56 17.21
N GLY A 284 -5.76 -14.93 16.09
CA GLY A 284 -4.91 -13.98 15.43
C GLY A 284 -5.68 -13.01 14.54
N VAL A 285 -5.20 -11.79 14.41
CA VAL A 285 -5.78 -10.75 13.57
C VAL A 285 -4.74 -10.29 12.56
N SER A 286 -5.06 -10.43 11.29
CA SER A 286 -4.19 -10.01 10.19
C SER A 286 -4.48 -8.57 9.79
N CYS A 287 -3.43 -7.86 9.41
CA CYS A 287 -3.46 -6.48 8.95
C CYS A 287 -2.80 -6.35 7.59
N MET A 288 -3.41 -5.58 6.71
CA MET A 288 -2.89 -5.26 5.39
C MET A 288 -2.60 -3.77 5.31
N ILE A 289 -1.37 -3.42 4.96
CA ILE A 289 -0.92 -2.05 4.76
C ILE A 289 -0.90 -1.76 3.27
N PHE A 290 -1.45 -0.61 2.89
CA PHE A 290 -1.49 -0.12 1.52
C PHE A 290 -0.70 1.18 1.42
N GLN A 291 0.01 1.35 0.31
CA GLN A 291 0.75 2.59 0.05
C GLN A 291 -0.10 3.64 -0.65
N THR A 292 0.34 4.89 -0.54
CA THR A 292 -0.15 6.00 -1.36
C THR A 292 0.48 5.92 -2.76
N ALA A 293 -0.24 6.32 -3.80
CA ALA A 293 0.31 6.42 -5.14
C ALA A 293 1.52 7.38 -5.17
N GLY A 294 2.59 6.98 -5.88
CA GLY A 294 3.82 7.76 -6.00
C GLY A 294 4.75 7.71 -4.77
N SER A 295 4.43 6.89 -3.74
CA SER A 295 5.34 6.69 -2.61
C SER A 295 6.37 5.59 -2.91
N ASN A 296 7.56 5.72 -2.33
CA ASN A 296 8.61 4.72 -2.46
C ASN A 296 8.30 3.51 -1.56
N ALA A 297 7.84 2.40 -2.16
CA ALA A 297 7.46 1.17 -1.45
C ALA A 297 8.57 0.63 -0.54
N THR A 298 9.82 0.68 -0.99
CA THR A 298 10.96 0.18 -0.23
C THR A 298 11.21 0.99 1.04
N GLU A 299 11.17 2.31 0.94
CA GLU A 299 11.35 3.23 2.06
C GLU A 299 10.19 3.12 3.06
N VAL A 300 8.95 3.08 2.56
CA VAL A 300 7.75 2.92 3.40
C VAL A 300 7.82 1.61 4.18
N ASN A 301 8.14 0.49 3.54
CA ASN A 301 8.30 -0.81 4.21
C ASN A 301 9.39 -0.76 5.29
N GLN A 302 10.56 -0.19 4.99
CA GLN A 302 11.65 -0.07 5.97
C GLN A 302 11.25 0.75 7.21
N ASN A 303 10.46 1.81 7.01
CA ASN A 303 9.96 2.63 8.11
C ASN A 303 8.90 1.90 8.92
N ILE A 304 8.03 1.11 8.25
CA ILE A 304 7.06 0.23 8.93
C ILE A 304 7.78 -0.86 9.72
N ASP A 305 8.79 -1.52 9.15
CA ASP A 305 9.56 -2.57 9.83
C ASP A 305 10.19 -2.05 11.12
N LYS A 306 10.78 -0.84 11.10
CA LYS A 306 11.31 -0.19 12.30
C LYS A 306 10.23 0.05 13.35
N LEU A 307 9.06 0.56 12.93
CA LEU A 307 7.93 0.80 13.82
C LEU A 307 7.43 -0.52 14.44
N LEU A 308 7.27 -1.57 13.64
CA LEU A 308 6.83 -2.88 14.13
C LEU A 308 7.85 -3.53 15.07
N GLU A 309 9.15 -3.33 14.83
CA GLU A 309 10.21 -3.78 15.76
C GLU A 309 10.20 -3.01 17.10
N GLU A 310 9.85 -1.73 17.09
CA GLU A 310 9.64 -0.97 18.31
C GLU A 310 8.37 -1.43 19.02
N ALA A 311 7.27 -1.59 18.30
CA ALA A 311 6.01 -2.06 18.84
C ALA A 311 6.11 -3.45 19.49
N ARG A 312 6.94 -4.36 18.94
CA ARG A 312 7.20 -5.69 19.55
C ARG A 312 7.69 -5.63 20.99
N LYS A 313 8.39 -4.56 21.37
CA LYS A 313 8.93 -4.41 22.74
C LYS A 313 7.84 -4.05 23.75
N ASP A 314 6.77 -3.41 23.27
CA ASP A 314 5.68 -2.90 24.10
C ASP A 314 4.43 -3.79 24.08
N LEU A 315 4.50 -4.94 23.38
CA LEU A 315 3.38 -5.89 23.33
C LEU A 315 3.09 -6.50 24.70
N PRO A 316 1.81 -6.78 25.03
CA PRO A 316 1.42 -7.55 26.19
C PRO A 316 2.08 -8.95 26.16
N LYS A 317 2.38 -9.51 27.35
CA LYS A 317 2.88 -10.88 27.44
C LYS A 317 1.85 -11.86 26.89
N GLY A 318 2.27 -12.78 26.02
CA GLY A 318 1.38 -13.73 25.34
C GLY A 318 0.83 -13.21 24.01
N VAL A 319 1.27 -12.04 23.56
CA VAL A 319 0.95 -11.51 22.22
C VAL A 319 2.21 -11.45 21.39
N GLU A 320 2.13 -11.99 20.17
CA GLU A 320 3.23 -11.99 19.19
C GLU A 320 2.82 -11.28 17.91
N LEU A 321 3.77 -10.51 17.33
CA LEU A 321 3.62 -9.86 16.06
C LEU A 321 4.46 -10.60 15.00
N THR A 322 3.81 -11.15 14.00
CA THR A 322 4.46 -11.91 12.92
C THR A 322 4.23 -11.21 11.59
N GLN A 323 5.30 -10.92 10.87
CA GLN A 323 5.22 -10.44 9.49
C GLN A 323 4.92 -11.63 8.58
N ILE A 324 3.82 -11.53 7.80
CA ILE A 324 3.36 -12.59 6.91
C ILE A 324 3.92 -12.40 5.50
N MET A 325 3.90 -11.15 5.03
CA MET A 325 4.32 -10.79 3.68
C MET A 325 4.86 -9.37 3.65
N SER A 326 5.95 -9.18 2.91
CA SER A 326 6.44 -7.85 2.53
C SER A 326 6.70 -7.80 1.03
N SER A 327 6.28 -6.73 0.39
CA SER A 327 6.63 -6.50 -1.02
C SER A 327 8.15 -6.37 -1.21
N ASN A 328 8.89 -5.92 -0.18
CA ASN A 328 10.34 -5.84 -0.19
C ASN A 328 11.01 -7.20 -0.28
N ASP A 329 10.49 -8.23 0.39
CA ASP A 329 11.09 -9.57 0.36
C ASP A 329 11.06 -10.13 -1.06
N PHE A 330 9.92 -10.00 -1.74
CA PHE A 330 9.78 -10.39 -3.12
C PHE A 330 10.66 -9.55 -4.04
N LEU A 331 10.71 -8.24 -3.83
CA LEU A 331 11.52 -7.30 -4.61
C LEU A 331 13.00 -7.65 -4.49
N PHE A 332 13.53 -7.78 -3.27
CA PHE A 332 14.95 -8.07 -3.07
C PHE A 332 15.34 -9.45 -3.53
N ALA A 333 14.49 -10.46 -3.35
CA ALA A 333 14.71 -11.80 -3.92
C ALA A 333 14.79 -11.75 -5.45
N SER A 334 13.89 -11.01 -6.09
CA SER A 334 13.85 -10.84 -7.54
C SER A 334 15.08 -10.07 -8.05
N ILE A 335 15.46 -8.97 -7.40
CA ILE A 335 16.68 -8.20 -7.73
C ILE A 335 17.92 -9.10 -7.58
N HIS A 336 18.00 -9.86 -6.51
CA HIS A 336 19.13 -10.78 -6.29
C HIS A 336 19.27 -11.79 -7.42
N GLU A 337 18.18 -12.42 -7.86
CA GLU A 337 18.19 -13.39 -8.95
C GLU A 337 18.56 -12.74 -10.29
N VAL A 338 18.08 -11.50 -10.57
CA VAL A 338 18.45 -10.77 -11.78
C VAL A 338 19.92 -10.37 -11.75
N VAL A 339 20.44 -9.87 -10.62
CA VAL A 339 21.88 -9.54 -10.49
C VAL A 339 22.75 -10.79 -10.66
N LYS A 340 22.34 -11.91 -10.09
CA LYS A 340 23.02 -13.19 -10.26
C LYS A 340 23.03 -13.60 -11.74
N THR A 341 21.88 -13.56 -12.41
CA THR A 341 21.77 -13.85 -13.86
C THR A 341 22.63 -12.90 -14.70
N LEU A 342 22.70 -11.62 -14.32
CA LEU A 342 23.57 -10.63 -14.97
C LEU A 342 25.05 -11.02 -14.87
N ILE A 343 25.48 -11.43 -13.68
CA ILE A 343 26.87 -11.89 -13.46
C ILE A 343 27.17 -13.17 -14.27
N GLU A 344 26.24 -14.13 -14.23
CA GLU A 344 26.36 -15.37 -15.01
C GLU A 344 26.43 -15.10 -16.50
N ALA A 345 25.61 -14.18 -17.02
CA ALA A 345 25.63 -13.75 -18.41
C ALA A 345 26.99 -13.11 -18.80
N ILE A 346 27.51 -12.22 -17.94
CA ILE A 346 28.83 -11.60 -18.18
C ILE A 346 29.94 -12.65 -18.20
N ILE A 347 29.92 -13.60 -17.26
CA ILE A 347 30.90 -14.69 -17.21
C ILE A 347 30.83 -15.54 -18.49
N LEU A 348 29.61 -15.92 -18.90
CA LEU A 348 29.39 -16.72 -20.11
C LEU A 348 29.92 -15.99 -21.37
N VAL A 349 29.62 -14.70 -21.46
CA VAL A 349 30.10 -13.85 -22.56
C VAL A 349 31.62 -13.79 -22.58
N ILE A 350 32.27 -13.56 -21.44
CA ILE A 350 33.73 -13.56 -21.35
C ILE A 350 34.31 -14.89 -21.83
N LEU A 351 33.70 -16.00 -21.43
CA LEU A 351 34.13 -17.35 -21.83
C LEU A 351 34.01 -17.54 -23.35
N VAL A 352 32.86 -17.18 -23.92
CA VAL A 352 32.61 -17.29 -25.37
C VAL A 352 33.59 -16.42 -26.14
N VAL A 353 33.75 -15.16 -25.79
CA VAL A 353 34.69 -14.23 -26.44
C VAL A 353 36.12 -14.74 -26.34
N TYR A 354 36.51 -15.29 -25.18
CA TYR A 354 37.85 -15.89 -25.02
C TYR A 354 38.06 -17.09 -25.90
N VAL A 355 37.08 -17.98 -26.04
CA VAL A 355 37.18 -19.16 -26.92
C VAL A 355 37.35 -18.76 -28.39
N PHE A 356 36.65 -17.70 -28.84
CA PHE A 356 36.75 -17.24 -30.22
C PHE A 356 38.04 -16.45 -30.52
N LEU A 357 38.40 -15.52 -29.61
CA LEU A 357 39.57 -14.65 -29.82
C LEU A 357 40.90 -15.32 -29.44
N GLN A 358 40.88 -16.34 -28.56
CA GLN A 358 42.05 -17.06 -28.03
C GLN A 358 43.16 -16.15 -27.46
N ASP A 359 42.83 -14.91 -27.15
CA ASP A 359 43.71 -13.92 -26.54
C ASP A 359 43.02 -13.19 -25.37
N PHE A 360 43.61 -13.32 -24.17
CA PHE A 360 43.04 -12.73 -22.94
C PHE A 360 43.01 -11.20 -22.99
N ARG A 361 43.99 -10.56 -23.63
CA ARG A 361 44.06 -9.10 -23.73
C ARG A 361 42.94 -8.54 -24.61
N SER A 362 42.68 -9.21 -25.73
CA SER A 362 41.60 -8.86 -26.66
C SER A 362 40.21 -9.07 -26.00
N THR A 363 40.08 -10.08 -25.14
CA THR A 363 38.85 -10.36 -24.38
C THR A 363 38.51 -9.27 -23.35
N LEU A 364 39.50 -8.62 -22.76
CA LEU A 364 39.29 -7.54 -21.79
C LEU A 364 38.66 -6.29 -22.41
N ILE A 365 38.82 -6.06 -23.71
CA ILE A 365 38.28 -4.85 -24.37
C ILE A 365 36.77 -4.86 -24.41
N PRO A 366 36.06 -5.89 -24.90
CA PRO A 366 34.61 -5.98 -24.79
C PRO A 366 34.10 -5.92 -23.35
N LEU A 367 34.77 -6.56 -22.41
CA LEU A 367 34.42 -6.57 -21.02
C LEU A 367 34.34 -5.16 -20.41
N VAL A 368 35.38 -4.34 -20.65
CA VAL A 368 35.39 -2.93 -20.20
C VAL A 368 34.24 -2.15 -20.85
N GLY A 369 33.99 -2.38 -22.15
CA GLY A 369 32.88 -1.75 -22.86
C GLY A 369 31.52 -2.06 -22.22
N VAL A 370 31.27 -3.33 -21.88
CA VAL A 370 30.03 -3.78 -21.21
C VAL A 370 29.87 -3.11 -19.86
N ILE A 371 30.93 -3.08 -19.04
CA ILE A 371 30.87 -2.46 -17.70
C ILE A 371 30.54 -0.95 -17.80
N VAL A 372 31.23 -0.25 -18.74
CA VAL A 372 30.98 1.19 -18.96
C VAL A 372 29.55 1.44 -19.44
N SER A 373 29.02 0.62 -20.34
CA SER A 373 27.66 0.74 -20.86
C SER A 373 26.61 0.47 -19.81
N LEU A 374 26.75 -0.62 -19.04
CA LEU A 374 25.82 -0.97 -17.97
C LEU A 374 25.75 0.11 -16.89
N ILE A 375 26.92 0.54 -16.39
CA ILE A 375 26.96 1.59 -15.37
C ILE A 375 26.46 2.91 -15.94
N GLY A 376 26.81 3.24 -17.18
CA GLY A 376 26.35 4.45 -17.86
C GLY A 376 24.84 4.51 -18.06
N THR A 377 24.17 3.36 -18.22
CA THR A 377 22.71 3.30 -18.34
C THR A 377 22.01 3.84 -17.09
N PHE A 378 22.56 3.62 -15.89
CA PHE A 378 21.97 4.18 -14.66
C PHE A 378 22.01 5.71 -14.63
N ALA A 379 23.05 6.34 -15.23
CA ALA A 379 23.08 7.80 -15.39
C ALA A 379 21.92 8.29 -16.28
N PHE A 380 21.68 7.60 -17.38
CA PHE A 380 20.57 7.93 -18.28
C PHE A 380 19.22 7.72 -17.61
N MET A 381 19.04 6.59 -16.91
CA MET A 381 17.82 6.29 -16.16
C MET A 381 17.52 7.38 -15.13
N ALA A 382 18.53 7.84 -14.38
CA ALA A 382 18.36 8.93 -13.40
C ALA A 382 17.98 10.27 -14.06
N MET A 383 18.55 10.56 -15.26
CA MET A 383 18.25 11.79 -16.00
C MET A 383 16.80 11.80 -16.52
N VAL A 384 16.27 10.65 -16.92
CA VAL A 384 14.92 10.50 -17.49
C VAL A 384 13.87 10.28 -16.39
N GLY A 385 14.28 10.03 -15.13
CA GLY A 385 13.37 9.80 -14.00
C GLY A 385 12.85 8.37 -13.97
N PHE A 386 13.60 7.39 -14.44
CA PHE A 386 13.27 5.97 -14.33
C PHE A 386 13.59 5.45 -12.92
N SER A 387 13.00 4.31 -12.54
CA SER A 387 13.33 3.57 -11.34
C SER A 387 14.10 2.28 -11.67
N ILE A 388 14.83 1.76 -10.68
CA ILE A 388 15.33 0.41 -10.71
C ILE A 388 14.16 -0.52 -10.36
N ASN A 389 13.74 -1.32 -11.33
CA ASN A 389 12.64 -2.26 -11.16
C ASN A 389 12.88 -3.52 -12.00
N LEU A 390 12.04 -4.53 -11.84
CA LEU A 390 12.19 -5.80 -12.55
C LEU A 390 12.29 -5.62 -14.07
N LEU A 391 11.49 -4.74 -14.66
CA LEU A 391 11.47 -4.53 -16.11
C LEU A 391 12.76 -3.88 -16.59
N THR A 392 13.26 -2.86 -15.90
CA THR A 392 14.51 -2.18 -16.23
C THR A 392 15.73 -3.10 -16.05
N LEU A 393 15.73 -3.95 -15.02
CA LEU A 393 16.78 -4.94 -14.80
C LEU A 393 16.76 -6.05 -15.87
N PHE A 394 15.60 -6.56 -16.27
CA PHE A 394 15.48 -7.50 -17.37
C PHE A 394 15.94 -6.88 -18.70
N ALA A 395 15.60 -5.62 -18.95
CA ALA A 395 16.08 -4.89 -20.11
C ALA A 395 17.61 -4.79 -20.12
N LEU A 396 18.24 -4.52 -18.97
CA LEU A 396 19.71 -4.52 -18.85
C LEU A 396 20.32 -5.88 -19.20
N VAL A 397 19.75 -6.98 -18.70
CA VAL A 397 20.23 -8.34 -19.03
C VAL A 397 20.12 -8.61 -20.54
N LEU A 398 19.00 -8.23 -21.15
CA LEU A 398 18.76 -8.43 -22.58
C LEU A 398 19.75 -7.64 -23.45
N VAL A 399 20.04 -6.39 -23.07
CA VAL A 399 20.92 -5.49 -23.85
C VAL A 399 22.39 -5.88 -23.75
N ILE A 400 22.81 -6.63 -22.72
CA ILE A 400 24.20 -7.11 -22.62
C ILE A 400 24.63 -7.85 -23.90
N GLY A 401 23.78 -8.75 -24.42
CA GLY A 401 24.05 -9.48 -25.64
C GLY A 401 24.36 -8.54 -26.81
N THR A 402 23.51 -7.53 -27.01
CA THR A 402 23.69 -6.56 -28.13
C THR A 402 24.94 -5.71 -27.96
N VAL A 403 25.24 -5.24 -26.75
CA VAL A 403 26.46 -4.43 -26.48
C VAL A 403 27.71 -5.26 -26.68
N VAL A 404 27.67 -6.53 -26.33
CA VAL A 404 28.80 -7.46 -26.53
C VAL A 404 29.04 -7.75 -28.01
N ASP A 405 27.97 -8.00 -28.76
CA ASP A 405 28.06 -8.26 -30.20
C ASP A 405 28.72 -7.09 -30.94
N ASP A 406 28.32 -5.86 -30.63
CA ASP A 406 28.93 -4.65 -31.19
C ASP A 406 30.42 -4.54 -30.84
N ALA A 407 30.76 -4.83 -29.57
CA ALA A 407 32.15 -4.79 -29.13
C ALA A 407 33.02 -5.91 -29.76
N ILE A 408 32.44 -7.10 -29.95
CA ILE A 408 33.14 -8.25 -30.60
C ILE A 408 33.45 -7.92 -32.08
N ILE A 409 32.46 -7.39 -32.81
CA ILE A 409 32.62 -7.02 -34.22
C ILE A 409 33.80 -6.06 -34.38
N VAL A 410 33.93 -5.07 -33.50
CA VAL A 410 35.04 -4.12 -33.55
C VAL A 410 36.39 -4.79 -33.28
N VAL A 411 36.46 -5.63 -32.24
CA VAL A 411 37.71 -6.33 -31.89
C VAL A 411 38.12 -7.31 -32.97
N GLU A 412 37.17 -8.08 -33.52
CA GLU A 412 37.41 -9.02 -34.61
C GLU A 412 37.91 -8.30 -35.89
N ALA A 413 37.28 -7.17 -36.26
CA ALA A 413 37.70 -6.36 -37.38
C ALA A 413 39.15 -5.86 -37.23
N VAL A 414 39.54 -5.46 -36.01
CA VAL A 414 40.93 -5.06 -35.73
C VAL A 414 41.87 -6.24 -35.72
N GLN A 415 41.48 -7.39 -35.17
CA GLN A 415 42.29 -8.63 -35.17
C GLN A 415 42.57 -9.11 -36.60
N ALA A 416 41.57 -9.10 -37.45
CA ALA A 416 41.74 -9.46 -38.87
C ALA A 416 42.78 -8.58 -39.58
N ARG A 417 43.01 -7.34 -39.14
CA ARG A 417 44.11 -6.49 -39.68
C ARG A 417 45.46 -6.93 -39.19
N PHE A 418 45.58 -7.41 -37.95
CA PHE A 418 46.84 -7.99 -37.48
C PHE A 418 47.20 -9.26 -38.25
N ASP A 419 46.24 -10.09 -38.58
CA ASP A 419 46.47 -11.34 -39.35
C ASP A 419 46.94 -11.04 -40.77
N VAL A 420 46.56 -9.91 -41.36
CA VAL A 420 47.06 -9.44 -42.69
C VAL A 420 48.42 -8.75 -42.59
N GLY A 421 49.00 -8.62 -41.38
CA GLY A 421 50.38 -8.15 -41.23
C GLY A 421 50.52 -6.70 -40.67
N TYR A 422 49.45 -6.05 -40.20
CA TYR A 422 49.55 -4.75 -39.51
C TYR A 422 50.32 -4.93 -38.18
N ARG A 423 51.34 -4.11 -37.96
CA ARG A 423 52.15 -4.13 -36.72
C ARG A 423 51.75 -3.09 -35.70
N SER A 424 50.93 -2.12 -36.09
CA SER A 424 50.45 -1.00 -35.24
C SER A 424 48.99 -1.14 -34.98
N SER A 425 48.59 -1.22 -33.67
CA SER A 425 47.19 -1.21 -33.23
C SER A 425 46.45 0.04 -33.68
N TYR A 426 47.13 1.19 -33.69
CA TYR A 426 46.56 2.45 -34.16
C TYR A 426 46.15 2.37 -35.65
N MET A 427 47.04 1.90 -36.54
CA MET A 427 46.74 1.78 -37.95
C MET A 427 45.71 0.70 -38.25
N ALA A 428 45.78 -0.42 -37.56
CA ALA A 428 44.79 -1.50 -37.67
C ALA A 428 43.38 -1.02 -37.26
N SER A 429 43.27 -0.27 -36.18
CA SER A 429 41.97 0.28 -35.71
C SER A 429 41.38 1.33 -36.67
N ILE A 430 42.22 2.23 -37.21
CA ILE A 430 41.72 3.24 -38.19
C ILE A 430 41.22 2.55 -39.46
N ASP A 431 41.95 1.55 -39.97
CA ASP A 431 41.58 0.87 -41.21
C ASP A 431 40.35 -0.05 -41.02
N ALA A 432 40.23 -0.69 -39.87
CA ALA A 432 39.06 -1.48 -39.50
C ALA A 432 37.80 -0.60 -39.44
N MET A 433 37.85 0.59 -38.79
CA MET A 433 36.73 1.51 -38.65
C MET A 433 36.30 2.14 -39.96
N LYS A 434 37.21 2.46 -40.89
CA LYS A 434 36.84 3.00 -42.22
C LYS A 434 35.93 2.06 -42.99
N ARG A 435 36.17 0.74 -42.93
CA ARG A 435 35.34 -0.24 -43.64
C ARG A 435 33.98 -0.42 -42.96
N SER A 436 33.92 -0.31 -41.64
CA SER A 436 32.62 -0.36 -40.90
C SER A 436 31.74 0.84 -41.28
N GLU A 437 32.31 2.05 -41.45
CA GLU A 437 31.58 3.25 -41.90
C GLU A 437 31.10 3.13 -43.36
N GLU A 438 31.73 2.34 -44.22
CA GLU A 438 31.31 2.14 -45.62
C GLU A 438 30.16 1.11 -45.76
N HIS A 439 29.87 0.32 -44.71
CA HIS A 439 28.84 -0.73 -44.72
C HIS A 439 27.59 -0.40 -43.85
N THR A 440 27.58 0.73 -43.14
CA THR A 440 26.42 1.27 -42.42
C THR A 440 25.80 2.43 -43.19
#